data_4c6b8d76a5a45621a86b38774ce39e89
#
_entry.id   4c6b8d76a5a45621a86b38774ce39e89
#
_cell.length_a   1.000
_cell.length_b   1.000
_cell.length_c   1.000
_cell.angle_alpha   90.00
_cell.angle_beta   90.00
_cell.angle_gamma   90.00
#
_symmetry.space_group_name_H-M   'P 1'
#
loop_
_entity.id
_entity.type
_entity.pdbx_description
1 polymer ?
#
loop_
_entity_poly.entity_id
_entity_poly.type
_entity_poly.pdbx_seq_one_letter_code
_entity_poly.pdbx_strand_id
1 'polypeptide(L)'
;MTENEYDLSANRMEGMFRSMDILDFDTHYSTHEACLRFLAESKWRDGFVCRHCGHTNYCEGKTPYSRRCTRCKREESATAHTIFHRCRIHLPDAFRITYLVCGDAEISTYELSRRLNLRQMTCWKFKKKISECLEKRADLIAPELAAVFKE
;
A
#
# COMPACT_ATOMS: atom_id res chain seq x y z
N MET A 1 -5.26 -25.39 -3.46
CA MET A 1 -6.08 -24.22 -3.24
C MET A 1 -5.49 -23.26 -2.23
N THR A 2 -4.89 -23.79 -1.25
CA THR A 2 -4.30 -23.02 -0.16
C THR A 2 -3.01 -22.32 -0.53
N GLU A 3 -2.19 -22.90 -1.40
CA GLU A 3 -0.93 -22.30 -1.81
C GLU A 3 -1.12 -20.98 -2.56
N ASN A 4 -2.15 -20.91 -3.42
CA ASN A 4 -2.45 -19.71 -4.17
C ASN A 4 -2.97 -18.57 -3.29
N GLU A 5 -3.67 -18.89 -2.22
CA GLU A 5 -4.17 -17.89 -1.29
C GLU A 5 -3.04 -17.25 -0.49
N TYR A 6 -2.05 -18.05 -0.09
CA TYR A 6 -0.88 -17.54 0.63
C TYR A 6 -0.03 -16.63 -0.24
N ASP A 7 0.23 -17.02 -1.47
CA ASP A 7 1.00 -16.22 -2.41
C ASP A 7 0.29 -14.91 -2.74
N LEU A 8 -1.01 -14.96 -2.92
CA LEU A 8 -1.81 -13.78 -3.22
C LEU A 8 -1.87 -12.81 -2.04
N SER A 9 -1.84 -13.32 -0.82
CA SER A 9 -1.86 -12.45 0.35
C SER A 9 -0.50 -11.78 0.60
N ALA A 10 0.60 -12.49 0.35
CA ALA A 10 1.94 -11.98 0.63
C ALA A 10 2.39 -10.90 -0.35
N ASN A 11 2.01 -11.00 -1.63
CA ASN A 11 2.43 -10.07 -2.67
C ASN A 11 1.25 -9.60 -3.53
N ARG A 12 0.09 -9.48 -2.92
CA ARG A 12 -1.15 -9.17 -3.62
C ARG A 12 -1.07 -7.89 -4.45
N MET A 13 -0.55 -6.82 -3.86
CA MET A 13 -0.45 -5.54 -4.54
C MET A 13 0.53 -5.62 -5.71
N GLU A 14 1.67 -6.27 -5.53
CA GLU A 14 2.65 -6.48 -6.59
C GLU A 14 2.03 -7.27 -7.75
N GLY A 15 1.42 -8.41 -7.45
CA GLY A 15 0.80 -9.25 -8.47
C GLY A 15 -0.29 -8.54 -9.24
N MET A 16 -1.11 -7.78 -8.54
CA MET A 16 -2.17 -6.99 -9.13
C MET A 16 -1.62 -5.92 -10.07
N PHE A 17 -0.63 -5.15 -9.61
CA PHE A 17 -0.04 -4.08 -10.42
C PHE A 17 0.74 -4.63 -11.61
N ARG A 18 1.42 -5.75 -11.45
CA ARG A 18 2.18 -6.37 -12.54
C ARG A 18 1.29 -6.83 -13.69
N SER A 19 0.09 -7.29 -13.38
CA SER A 19 -0.87 -7.76 -14.38
C SER A 19 -1.75 -6.66 -14.95
N MET A 20 -1.67 -5.45 -14.40
CA MET A 20 -2.53 -4.34 -14.79
C MET A 20 -1.88 -3.49 -15.88
N ASP A 21 -2.68 -3.16 -16.89
CA ASP A 21 -2.32 -2.26 -17.96
C ASP A 21 -2.27 -0.82 -17.42
N ILE A 22 -1.42 0.03 -18.03
CA ILE A 22 -1.27 1.43 -17.62
C ILE A 22 -2.57 2.23 -17.73
N LEU A 23 -3.41 1.93 -18.71
CA LEU A 23 -4.68 2.61 -18.87
C LEU A 23 -5.66 2.24 -17.76
N ASP A 24 -5.67 0.97 -17.37
CA ASP A 24 -6.47 0.51 -16.23
C ASP A 24 -5.98 1.12 -14.94
N PHE A 25 -4.66 1.19 -14.77
CA PHE A 25 -4.07 1.82 -13.60
C PHE A 25 -4.48 3.29 -13.50
N ASP A 26 -4.34 4.04 -14.58
CA ASP A 26 -4.69 5.46 -14.61
C ASP A 26 -6.19 5.68 -14.36
N THR A 27 -7.03 4.78 -14.86
CA THR A 27 -8.47 4.86 -14.63
C THR A 27 -8.83 4.68 -13.16
N HIS A 28 -8.17 3.75 -12.46
CA HIS A 28 -8.55 3.37 -11.10
C HIS A 28 -7.83 4.16 -10.00
N TYR A 29 -6.60 4.64 -10.25
CA TYR A 29 -5.74 5.20 -9.19
C TYR A 29 -5.22 6.60 -9.52
N SER A 30 -5.99 7.40 -10.23
CA SER A 30 -5.58 8.75 -10.59
C SER A 30 -5.88 9.80 -9.52
N THR A 31 -6.71 9.48 -8.53
CA THR A 31 -7.09 10.42 -7.49
C THR A 31 -6.64 9.95 -6.11
N HIS A 32 -6.43 10.92 -5.23
CA HIS A 32 -6.08 10.64 -3.83
C HIS A 32 -7.14 9.76 -3.15
N GLU A 33 -8.40 10.08 -3.38
CA GLU A 33 -9.53 9.32 -2.81
C GLU A 33 -9.55 7.87 -3.28
N ALA A 34 -9.32 7.64 -4.59
CA ALA A 34 -9.31 6.28 -5.13
C ALA A 34 -8.20 5.44 -4.51
N CYS A 35 -7.03 6.05 -4.28
CA CYS A 35 -5.92 5.38 -3.63
C CYS A 35 -6.24 5.05 -2.17
N LEU A 36 -6.82 5.99 -1.43
CA LEU A 36 -7.23 5.75 -0.04
C LEU A 36 -8.26 4.63 0.06
N ARG A 37 -9.24 4.65 -0.84
CA ARG A 37 -10.27 3.61 -0.89
C ARG A 37 -9.65 2.23 -1.09
N PHE A 38 -8.74 2.14 -2.05
CA PHE A 38 -8.04 0.89 -2.34
C PHE A 38 -7.30 0.37 -1.10
N LEU A 39 -6.55 1.24 -0.43
CA LEU A 39 -5.81 0.85 0.77
C LEU A 39 -6.72 0.38 1.89
N ALA A 40 -7.82 1.09 2.13
CA ALA A 40 -8.78 0.73 3.16
C ALA A 40 -9.45 -0.61 2.86
N GLU A 41 -9.91 -0.80 1.64
CA GLU A 41 -10.57 -2.05 1.22
C GLU A 41 -9.62 -3.24 1.29
N SER A 42 -8.36 -3.04 0.91
CA SER A 42 -7.36 -4.10 0.97
C SER A 42 -6.95 -4.43 2.40
N LYS A 43 -6.72 -3.39 3.20
CA LYS A 43 -6.29 -3.55 4.59
C LYS A 43 -7.34 -4.28 5.43
N TRP A 44 -8.60 -3.89 5.26
CA TRP A 44 -9.70 -4.43 6.06
C TRP A 44 -10.59 -5.36 5.26
N ARG A 45 -9.99 -6.05 4.32
CA ARG A 45 -10.69 -7.00 3.44
C ARG A 45 -11.44 -8.08 4.21
N ASP A 46 -10.81 -8.60 5.27
CA ASP A 46 -11.40 -9.65 6.10
C ASP A 46 -12.07 -9.09 7.36
N GLY A 47 -12.35 -7.80 7.38
CA GLY A 47 -12.98 -7.11 8.49
C GLY A 47 -12.01 -6.28 9.29
N PHE A 48 -12.56 -5.38 10.09
CA PHE A 48 -11.77 -4.53 10.95
C PHE A 48 -11.39 -5.25 12.23
N VAL A 49 -10.12 -5.16 12.63
CA VAL A 49 -9.65 -5.60 13.93
C VAL A 49 -8.77 -4.50 14.50
N CYS A 50 -9.16 -3.95 15.64
CA CYS A 50 -8.41 -2.88 16.28
C CYS A 50 -7.04 -3.39 16.71
N ARG A 51 -5.98 -2.71 16.27
CA ARG A 51 -4.60 -3.11 16.61
C ARG A 51 -4.27 -2.89 18.07
N HIS A 52 -5.02 -2.02 18.75
CA HIS A 52 -4.79 -1.70 20.15
C HIS A 52 -5.51 -2.66 21.10
N CYS A 53 -6.80 -2.92 20.87
CA CYS A 53 -7.62 -3.72 21.82
C CYS A 53 -8.26 -4.97 21.21
N GLY A 54 -8.09 -5.19 19.91
CA GLY A 54 -8.64 -6.40 19.26
C GLY A 54 -10.12 -6.37 18.94
N HIS A 55 -10.82 -5.26 19.26
CA HIS A 55 -12.25 -5.14 19.00
C HIS A 55 -12.51 -5.11 17.49
N THR A 56 -13.64 -5.66 17.07
CA THR A 56 -13.93 -5.82 15.63
C THR A 56 -14.97 -4.83 15.09
N ASN A 57 -15.55 -3.99 15.94
CA ASN A 57 -16.53 -3.03 15.51
C ASN A 57 -15.90 -1.64 15.38
N TYR A 58 -16.32 -0.89 14.37
CA TYR A 58 -15.74 0.41 14.06
C TYR A 58 -16.78 1.39 13.58
N CYS A 59 -16.43 2.67 13.61
CA CYS A 59 -17.15 3.73 12.94
C CYS A 59 -16.17 4.51 12.08
N GLU A 60 -16.67 5.39 11.23
CA GLU A 60 -15.83 6.24 10.40
C GLU A 60 -15.02 7.20 11.26
N GLY A 61 -13.74 7.38 10.91
CA GLY A 61 -12.87 8.32 11.58
C GLY A 61 -12.95 9.71 10.99
N LYS A 62 -12.08 10.60 11.46
CA LYS A 62 -12.04 11.99 11.01
C LYS A 62 -11.55 12.13 9.58
N THR A 63 -10.60 11.31 9.18
CA THR A 63 -10.06 11.35 7.81
C THR A 63 -10.82 10.40 6.91
N PRO A 64 -10.89 10.66 5.59
CA PRO A 64 -11.57 9.76 4.66
C PRO A 64 -10.99 8.35 4.72
N TYR A 65 -11.86 7.37 4.77
CA TYR A 65 -11.52 5.94 4.78
C TYR A 65 -10.75 5.48 6.01
N SER A 66 -10.65 6.29 7.06
CA SER A 66 -10.10 5.86 8.33
C SER A 66 -11.18 5.13 9.14
N ARG A 67 -10.76 4.28 10.06
CA ARG A 67 -11.67 3.52 10.92
C ARG A 67 -11.32 3.74 12.38
N ARG A 68 -12.33 4.03 13.17
CA ARG A 68 -12.18 4.24 14.61
C ARG A 68 -12.81 3.08 15.37
N CYS A 69 -12.05 2.49 16.28
CA CYS A 69 -12.58 1.45 17.16
C CYS A 69 -13.68 2.02 18.04
N THR A 70 -14.82 1.36 18.11
CA THR A 70 -15.95 1.82 18.94
C THR A 70 -15.69 1.57 20.43
N ARG A 71 -14.73 0.71 20.76
CA ARG A 71 -14.41 0.37 22.14
C ARG A 71 -13.34 1.28 22.73
N CYS A 72 -12.14 1.30 22.17
CA CYS A 72 -11.03 2.09 22.69
C CYS A 72 -10.92 3.48 22.09
N LYS A 73 -11.68 3.78 21.06
CA LYS A 73 -11.74 5.08 20.36
C LYS A 73 -10.48 5.44 19.57
N ARG A 74 -9.54 4.52 19.42
CA ARG A 74 -8.35 4.77 18.58
C ARG A 74 -8.71 4.67 17.12
N GLU A 75 -8.11 5.54 16.34
CA GLU A 75 -8.38 5.65 14.92
C GLU A 75 -7.18 5.19 14.11
N GLU A 76 -7.43 4.42 13.06
CA GLU A 76 -6.39 3.99 12.12
C GLU A 76 -6.71 4.55 10.74
N SER A 77 -5.75 5.26 10.13
CA SER A 77 -5.92 5.77 8.77
C SER A 77 -5.72 4.67 7.74
N ALA A 78 -6.18 4.92 6.52
CA ALA A 78 -6.01 3.97 5.42
C ALA A 78 -4.53 3.74 5.09
N THR A 79 -3.67 4.75 5.25
CA THR A 79 -2.24 4.66 4.95
C THR A 79 -1.41 4.09 6.09
N ALA A 80 -1.91 4.11 7.33
CA ALA A 80 -1.17 3.62 8.48
C ALA A 80 -0.77 2.16 8.29
N HIS A 81 0.43 1.80 8.73
CA HIS A 81 0.98 0.45 8.63
C HIS A 81 1.15 -0.07 7.19
N THR A 82 1.28 0.85 6.23
CA THR A 82 1.60 0.53 4.85
C THR A 82 2.87 1.26 4.44
N ILE A 83 3.40 0.96 3.26
CA ILE A 83 4.55 1.69 2.72
C ILE A 83 4.22 3.16 2.46
N PHE A 84 2.93 3.51 2.42
CA PHE A 84 2.47 4.88 2.19
C PHE A 84 2.28 5.68 3.47
N HIS A 85 2.60 5.11 4.63
CA HIS A 85 2.48 5.79 5.91
C HIS A 85 3.42 6.99 5.97
N ARG A 86 2.87 8.15 6.33
CA ARG A 86 3.60 9.41 6.37
C ARG A 86 4.32 9.75 5.07
N CYS A 87 3.76 9.30 3.96
CA CYS A 87 4.32 9.56 2.65
C CYS A 87 4.15 11.04 2.30
N ARG A 88 5.26 11.70 1.97
CA ARG A 88 5.26 13.12 1.58
C ARG A 88 4.97 13.30 0.10
N ILE A 89 5.04 12.22 -0.67
CA ILE A 89 4.68 12.22 -2.08
C ILE A 89 3.15 12.22 -2.16
N HIS A 90 2.61 12.96 -3.12
CA HIS A 90 1.18 12.88 -3.43
C HIS A 90 0.80 11.42 -3.68
N LEU A 91 -0.25 10.93 -3.03
CA LEU A 91 -0.56 9.51 -3.00
C LEU A 91 -0.70 8.85 -4.38
N PRO A 92 -1.36 9.49 -5.38
CA PRO A 92 -1.37 8.92 -6.72
C PRO A 92 0.02 8.76 -7.34
N ASP A 93 0.95 9.69 -7.06
CA ASP A 93 2.32 9.59 -7.53
C ASP A 93 3.06 8.43 -6.84
N ALA A 94 2.84 8.25 -5.54
CA ALA A 94 3.41 7.12 -4.80
C ALA A 94 2.88 5.79 -5.35
N PHE A 95 1.61 5.72 -5.67
CA PHE A 95 1.00 4.55 -6.31
C PHE A 95 1.63 4.30 -7.69
N ARG A 96 1.89 5.35 -8.45
CA ARG A 96 2.50 5.22 -9.77
C ARG A 96 3.95 4.73 -9.68
N ILE A 97 4.72 5.21 -8.71
CA ILE A 97 6.06 4.67 -8.45
C ILE A 97 5.97 3.17 -8.16
N THR A 98 5.05 2.78 -7.29
CA THR A 98 4.83 1.38 -6.94
C THR A 98 4.48 0.55 -8.16
N TYR A 99 3.56 1.06 -8.99
CA TYR A 99 3.16 0.39 -10.23
C TYR A 99 4.36 0.18 -11.16
N LEU A 100 5.15 1.22 -11.38
CA LEU A 100 6.29 1.15 -12.28
C LEU A 100 7.39 0.22 -11.76
N VAL A 101 7.65 0.23 -10.46
CA VAL A 101 8.66 -0.65 -9.85
C VAL A 101 8.19 -2.11 -9.87
N CYS A 102 6.92 -2.37 -9.62
CA CYS A 102 6.38 -3.74 -9.69
C CYS A 102 6.44 -4.29 -11.12
N GLY A 103 6.26 -3.44 -12.12
CA GLY A 103 6.34 -3.85 -13.52
C GLY A 103 7.77 -3.97 -14.02
N ASP A 104 8.70 -3.21 -13.46
CA ASP A 104 10.11 -3.21 -13.85
C ASP A 104 10.97 -2.83 -12.64
N ALA A 105 11.46 -3.84 -11.94
CA ALA A 105 12.29 -3.64 -10.74
C ALA A 105 13.62 -2.94 -11.04
N GLU A 106 14.05 -2.95 -12.30
CA GLU A 106 15.29 -2.33 -12.75
C GLU A 106 15.12 -0.87 -13.19
N ILE A 107 13.89 -0.35 -13.15
CA ILE A 107 13.65 1.04 -13.56
C ILE A 107 14.54 1.98 -12.73
N SER A 108 15.22 2.90 -13.42
CA SER A 108 16.14 3.81 -12.74
C SER A 108 15.40 4.92 -11.99
N THR A 109 16.04 5.41 -10.97
CA THR A 109 15.55 6.56 -10.21
C THR A 109 15.42 7.80 -11.11
N TYR A 110 16.35 7.95 -12.05
CA TYR A 110 16.31 9.02 -13.02
C TYR A 110 15.04 8.96 -13.89
N GLU A 111 14.72 7.76 -14.37
CA GLU A 111 13.53 7.55 -15.19
C GLU A 111 12.25 7.84 -14.40
N LEU A 112 12.18 7.39 -13.14
CA LEU A 112 11.05 7.71 -12.27
C LEU A 112 10.91 9.21 -12.06
N SER A 113 12.02 9.87 -11.77
CA SER A 113 12.07 11.32 -11.58
C SER A 113 11.56 12.06 -12.81
N ARG A 114 12.02 11.66 -13.99
CA ARG A 114 11.64 12.28 -15.25
C ARG A 114 10.16 12.11 -15.54
N ARG A 115 9.64 10.89 -15.39
CA ARG A 115 8.23 10.59 -15.70
C ARG A 115 7.25 11.26 -14.76
N LEU A 116 7.62 11.40 -13.50
CA LEU A 116 6.71 11.89 -12.46
C LEU A 116 6.99 13.32 -12.04
N ASN A 117 8.04 13.92 -12.59
CA ASN A 117 8.46 15.27 -12.22
C ASN A 117 8.69 15.40 -10.71
N LEU A 118 9.38 14.42 -10.13
CA LEU A 118 9.76 14.38 -8.72
C LEU A 118 11.27 14.41 -8.59
N ARG A 119 11.76 14.76 -7.40
CA ARG A 119 13.20 14.74 -7.12
C ARG A 119 13.72 13.31 -7.13
N GLN A 120 14.93 13.11 -7.68
CA GLN A 120 15.53 11.79 -7.74
C GLN A 120 15.66 11.14 -6.36
N MET A 121 16.07 11.90 -5.35
CA MET A 121 16.21 11.38 -3.99
C MET A 121 14.88 10.88 -3.43
N THR A 122 13.79 11.59 -3.72
CA THR A 122 12.44 11.19 -3.32
C THR A 122 12.07 9.85 -3.96
N CYS A 123 12.32 9.72 -5.26
CA CYS A 123 12.05 8.48 -6.00
C CYS A 123 12.92 7.33 -5.49
N TRP A 124 14.19 7.62 -5.21
CA TRP A 124 15.13 6.61 -4.72
C TRP A 124 14.69 6.05 -3.36
N LYS A 125 14.32 6.93 -2.44
CA LYS A 125 13.88 6.50 -1.10
C LYS A 125 12.63 5.63 -1.18
N PHE A 126 11.68 6.02 -2.02
CA PHE A 126 10.43 5.27 -2.13
C PHE A 126 10.66 3.94 -2.85
N LYS A 127 11.44 3.93 -3.92
CA LYS A 127 11.81 2.70 -4.62
C LYS A 127 12.51 1.73 -3.70
N LYS A 128 13.44 2.23 -2.85
CA LYS A 128 14.14 1.42 -1.88
C LYS A 128 13.18 0.75 -0.90
N LYS A 129 12.20 1.52 -0.42
CA LYS A 129 11.17 1.02 0.49
C LYS A 129 10.36 -0.12 -0.14
N ILE A 130 9.96 0.05 -1.40
CA ILE A 130 9.24 -0.97 -2.15
C ILE A 130 10.11 -2.21 -2.33
N SER A 131 11.35 -2.04 -2.76
CA SER A 131 12.27 -3.14 -3.02
C SER A 131 12.55 -3.95 -1.77
N GLU A 132 12.77 -3.30 -0.64
CA GLU A 132 12.99 -3.97 0.64
C GLU A 132 11.76 -4.79 1.05
N CYS A 133 10.58 -4.24 0.83
CA CYS A 133 9.33 -4.93 1.13
C CYS A 133 9.18 -6.19 0.27
N LEU A 134 9.43 -6.07 -1.02
CA LEU A 134 9.31 -7.21 -1.95
C LEU A 134 10.38 -8.27 -1.70
N GLU A 135 11.59 -7.89 -1.35
CA GLU A 135 12.66 -8.84 -1.00
C GLU A 135 12.28 -9.69 0.20
N LYS A 136 11.59 -9.11 1.16
CA LYS A 136 11.11 -9.81 2.35
C LYS A 136 9.85 -10.61 2.08
N ARG A 137 9.34 -10.59 0.87
CA ARG A 137 8.07 -11.18 0.47
C ARG A 137 6.92 -10.72 1.36
N ALA A 138 6.99 -9.45 1.74
CA ALA A 138 5.97 -8.81 2.56
C ALA A 138 4.93 -8.15 1.66
N ASP A 139 3.71 -8.06 2.14
CA ASP A 139 2.66 -7.31 1.45
C ASP A 139 2.98 -5.82 1.57
N LEU A 140 2.90 -5.09 0.46
CA LEU A 140 3.13 -3.65 0.45
C LEU A 140 2.09 -2.89 1.28
N ILE A 141 0.93 -3.49 1.50
CA ILE A 141 -0.15 -2.90 2.27
C ILE A 141 0.06 -3.11 3.78
N ALA A 142 0.65 -4.22 4.17
CA ALA A 142 0.88 -4.53 5.58
C ALA A 142 2.27 -5.14 5.82
N PRO A 143 3.35 -4.40 5.50
CA PRO A 143 4.70 -4.94 5.61
C PRO A 143 5.12 -5.30 7.04
N GLU A 144 4.60 -4.57 8.02
CA GLU A 144 4.94 -4.81 9.42
C GLU A 144 4.39 -6.15 9.92
N LEU A 145 3.20 -6.52 9.47
CA LEU A 145 2.60 -7.80 9.83
C LEU A 145 3.38 -8.98 9.24
N ALA A 146 3.82 -8.83 8.00
CA ALA A 146 4.62 -9.87 7.35
C ALA A 146 5.95 -10.08 8.06
N ALA A 147 6.54 -9.05 8.64
CA ALA A 147 7.79 -9.15 9.39
C ALA A 147 7.64 -9.96 10.68
N VAL A 148 6.47 -9.94 11.31
CA VAL A 148 6.20 -10.69 12.54
C VAL A 148 6.15 -12.20 12.29
N PHE A 149 5.72 -12.61 11.11
CA PHE A 149 5.60 -14.03 10.77
C PHE A 149 6.83 -14.61 10.10
N LYS A 150 7.93 -13.90 10.15
CA LYS A 150 9.12 -14.25 9.40
C LYS A 150 10.16 -15.00 10.23
N GLU A 151 9.75 -15.75 11.18
CA GLU A 151 10.68 -16.65 11.86
C GLU A 151 10.63 -18.07 11.23
#